data_b00d355436a27cdf4d157d321ad8c14f
#
_entry.id   b00d355436a27cdf4d157d321ad8c14f
#
_cell.length_a   1.000
_cell.length_b   1.000
_cell.length_c   1.000
_cell.angle_alpha   90.00
_cell.angle_beta   90.00
_cell.angle_gamma   90.00
#
_symmetry.space_group_name_H-M   'P 1'
#
loop_
_entity.id
_entity.type
_entity.pdbx_description
1 polymer ?
#
loop_
_entity_poly.entity_id
_entity_poly.type
_entity_poly.pdbx_seq_one_letter_code
_entity_poly.pdbx_strand_id
1 'polypeptide(L)'
;MTGRTESQIAVSPRAWRIALAIVSATLLMATVVSRRADAQVFVTLHSFNGSDGSGPQAGLVRDSAGNLYGTTFAGGFMSCGNFGCGTVFKLDPSGNLTVPHNFGDGTVANDGKNPQAGLVLDASGIYLYGTTSNGGSSSDDTVFEIATTPQQGTQVILNQVTTLYTQGALKQGQDNSLDKELNQAISLMNSGKNSGAIQNRQDFIAEVEDLESSGVLTSPQAEPLTSEADTGLVTPELLISEANTVIAELQ
;
A
#
# COMPACT_ATOMS: atom_id res chain seq x y z
N MET A 1 18.08 40.15 -89.16
CA MET A 1 18.93 39.03 -88.70
C MET A 1 19.36 39.37 -87.29
N THR A 2 18.66 38.83 -86.30
CA THR A 2 18.95 39.01 -84.84
C THR A 2 19.36 37.69 -84.29
N GLY A 3 20.67 37.52 -84.11
CA GLY A 3 21.21 36.32 -83.41
C GLY A 3 20.99 36.40 -81.92
N ARG A 4 20.25 35.49 -81.43
CA ARG A 4 20.06 35.27 -79.97
C ARG A 4 21.19 34.35 -79.50
N THR A 5 22.13 34.90 -78.78
CA THR A 5 23.16 34.10 -78.08
C THR A 5 22.56 33.51 -76.80
N GLU A 6 22.31 32.22 -76.83
CA GLU A 6 22.02 31.46 -75.61
C GLU A 6 23.31 31.30 -74.80
N SER A 7 23.37 31.92 -73.64
CA SER A 7 24.46 31.68 -72.70
C SER A 7 24.23 30.37 -71.98
N GLN A 8 24.93 29.32 -72.29
CA GLN A 8 25.01 28.07 -71.59
C GLN A 8 25.75 28.29 -70.28
N ILE A 9 25.02 28.19 -69.19
CA ILE A 9 25.64 28.21 -67.86
C ILE A 9 26.24 26.82 -67.56
N ALA A 10 27.56 26.73 -67.82
CA ALA A 10 28.31 25.52 -67.50
C ALA A 10 28.51 25.43 -65.97
N VAL A 11 27.71 24.61 -65.31
CA VAL A 11 27.88 24.30 -63.88
C VAL A 11 29.08 23.35 -63.75
N SER A 12 30.08 23.78 -62.99
CA SER A 12 31.30 23.00 -62.85
C SER A 12 31.00 21.67 -62.08
N PRO A 13 31.70 20.56 -62.42
CA PRO A 13 31.50 19.29 -61.80
C PRO A 13 31.68 19.29 -60.23
N ARG A 14 32.46 20.29 -59.77
CA ARG A 14 32.66 20.51 -58.33
C ARG A 14 31.42 21.10 -57.64
N ALA A 15 30.70 22.01 -58.29
CA ALA A 15 29.47 22.61 -57.74
C ALA A 15 28.35 21.58 -57.60
N TRP A 16 28.22 20.65 -58.55
CA TRP A 16 27.24 19.56 -58.47
C TRP A 16 27.55 18.59 -57.33
N ARG A 17 28.84 18.23 -57.15
CA ARG A 17 29.24 17.33 -56.03
C ARG A 17 28.98 17.96 -54.67
N ILE A 18 29.15 19.26 -54.49
CA ILE A 18 28.84 19.98 -53.27
C ILE A 18 27.31 20.06 -53.07
N ALA A 19 26.55 20.33 -54.09
CA ALA A 19 25.08 20.35 -54.00
C ALA A 19 24.50 18.97 -53.65
N LEU A 20 25.04 17.88 -54.23
CA LEU A 20 24.61 16.52 -53.92
C LEU A 20 24.97 16.13 -52.49
N ALA A 21 26.14 16.56 -51.99
CA ALA A 21 26.55 16.31 -50.61
C ALA A 21 25.67 17.06 -49.57
N ILE A 22 25.26 18.28 -49.90
CA ILE A 22 24.35 19.06 -49.03
C ILE A 22 22.93 18.43 -49.01
N VAL A 23 22.42 18.02 -50.17
CA VAL A 23 21.10 17.36 -50.28
C VAL A 23 21.11 16.00 -49.54
N SER A 24 22.19 15.22 -49.65
CA SER A 24 22.30 13.95 -48.92
C SER A 24 22.45 14.16 -47.42
N ALA A 25 23.18 15.19 -46.96
CA ALA A 25 23.32 15.53 -45.55
C ALA A 25 22.01 16.02 -44.92
N THR A 26 21.25 16.83 -45.65
CA THR A 26 19.92 17.30 -45.18
C THR A 26 18.90 16.19 -45.19
N LEU A 27 18.94 15.25 -46.14
CA LEU A 27 18.05 14.07 -46.13
C LEU A 27 18.41 13.12 -45.01
N LEU A 28 19.69 12.94 -44.69
CA LEU A 28 20.14 12.12 -43.56
C LEU A 28 19.77 12.75 -42.19
N MET A 29 19.85 14.08 -42.09
CA MET A 29 19.39 14.80 -40.88
C MET A 29 17.88 14.72 -40.70
N ALA A 30 17.09 14.71 -41.77
CA ALA A 30 15.64 14.58 -41.70
C ALA A 30 15.18 13.19 -41.19
N THR A 31 15.98 12.13 -41.38
CA THR A 31 15.65 10.78 -40.93
C THR A 31 15.97 10.55 -39.43
N VAL A 32 16.85 11.38 -38.84
CA VAL A 32 17.26 11.24 -37.42
C VAL A 32 16.26 11.92 -36.46
N VAL A 33 15.36 12.77 -36.94
CA VAL A 33 14.41 13.53 -36.11
C VAL A 33 13.01 12.91 -36.08
N SER A 34 12.79 11.77 -36.73
CA SER A 34 11.58 10.98 -36.45
C SER A 34 11.72 10.33 -35.08
N ARG A 35 11.63 11.11 -34.00
CA ARG A 35 11.25 10.57 -32.72
C ARG A 35 9.90 9.92 -32.94
N ARG A 36 9.90 8.59 -32.98
CA ARG A 36 8.65 7.87 -32.79
C ARG A 36 8.05 8.46 -31.53
N ALA A 37 6.90 9.08 -31.64
CA ALA A 37 6.06 9.30 -30.46
C ALA A 37 5.77 7.89 -29.96
N ASP A 38 6.48 7.45 -28.92
CA ASP A 38 6.15 6.22 -28.23
C ASP A 38 4.70 6.39 -27.81
N ALA A 39 3.82 5.61 -28.40
CA ALA A 39 2.41 5.64 -28.05
C ALA A 39 2.35 5.28 -26.57
N GLN A 40 1.91 6.22 -25.73
CA GLN A 40 1.69 5.94 -24.33
C GLN A 40 0.66 4.82 -24.24
N VAL A 41 1.08 3.69 -23.65
CA VAL A 41 0.18 2.57 -23.41
C VAL A 41 -0.57 2.86 -22.12
N PHE A 42 -1.88 3.04 -22.22
CA PHE A 42 -2.76 3.09 -21.05
C PHE A 42 -3.17 1.67 -20.67
N VAL A 43 -2.93 1.30 -19.43
CA VAL A 43 -3.33 0.00 -18.87
C VAL A 43 -4.11 0.25 -17.58
N THR A 44 -5.29 -0.33 -17.48
CA THR A 44 -6.05 -0.38 -16.22
C THR A 44 -5.44 -1.47 -15.34
N LEU A 45 -4.88 -1.10 -14.20
CA LEU A 45 -4.25 -2.05 -13.28
C LEU A 45 -5.28 -2.78 -12.43
N HIS A 46 -6.35 -2.09 -12.00
CA HIS A 46 -7.44 -2.65 -11.20
C HIS A 46 -8.75 -1.90 -11.45
N SER A 47 -9.88 -2.61 -11.33
CA SER A 47 -11.22 -2.04 -11.38
C SER A 47 -11.96 -2.41 -10.11
N PHE A 48 -12.24 -1.43 -9.25
CA PHE A 48 -12.95 -1.63 -8.00
C PHE A 48 -14.38 -2.16 -8.22
N ASN A 49 -14.82 -3.06 -7.35
CA ASN A 49 -16.13 -3.74 -7.43
C ASN A 49 -17.08 -3.38 -6.28
N GLY A 50 -16.67 -2.48 -5.41
CA GLY A 50 -17.41 -2.02 -4.23
C GLY A 50 -17.03 -2.76 -2.95
N SER A 51 -16.81 -4.08 -2.95
CA SER A 51 -16.37 -4.80 -1.76
C SER A 51 -14.90 -4.55 -1.41
N ASP A 52 -14.07 -4.27 -2.41
CA ASP A 52 -12.65 -3.91 -2.28
C ASP A 52 -12.42 -2.38 -2.25
N GLY A 53 -13.48 -1.60 -2.30
CA GLY A 53 -13.47 -0.15 -2.30
C GLY A 53 -14.25 0.45 -3.46
N SER A 54 -14.46 1.77 -3.40
CA SER A 54 -15.14 2.56 -4.44
C SER A 54 -14.74 4.03 -4.34
N GLY A 55 -14.61 4.70 -5.48
CA GLY A 55 -14.31 6.12 -5.55
C GLY A 55 -12.91 6.48 -4.99
N PRO A 56 -11.82 5.96 -5.57
CA PRO A 56 -10.47 6.41 -5.25
C PRO A 56 -10.32 7.88 -5.70
N GLN A 57 -10.11 8.79 -4.74
CA GLN A 57 -10.04 10.24 -5.01
C GLN A 57 -8.62 10.78 -4.89
N ALA A 58 -7.74 10.05 -4.22
CA ALA A 58 -6.38 10.48 -3.92
C ALA A 58 -5.32 9.87 -4.85
N GLY A 59 -4.13 10.43 -4.83
CA GLY A 59 -2.96 9.86 -5.48
C GLY A 59 -2.47 8.58 -4.79
N LEU A 60 -1.62 7.82 -5.49
CA LEU A 60 -1.00 6.61 -4.99
C LEU A 60 0.38 6.89 -4.40
N VAL A 61 0.75 6.12 -3.39
CA VAL A 61 2.09 6.03 -2.85
C VAL A 61 2.70 4.68 -3.25
N ARG A 62 4.01 4.66 -3.53
CA ARG A 62 4.72 3.46 -3.96
C ARG A 62 5.86 3.14 -3.00
N ASP A 63 5.95 1.87 -2.58
CA ASP A 63 7.08 1.38 -1.78
C ASP A 63 8.28 0.94 -2.67
N SER A 64 9.38 0.56 -2.01
CA SER A 64 10.60 0.09 -2.68
C SER A 64 10.43 -1.26 -3.39
N ALA A 65 9.46 -2.08 -2.98
CA ALA A 65 9.12 -3.34 -3.63
C ALA A 65 8.22 -3.15 -4.87
N GLY A 66 7.72 -1.92 -5.08
CA GLY A 66 6.87 -1.58 -6.21
C GLY A 66 5.38 -1.70 -5.94
N ASN A 67 4.97 -2.02 -4.71
CA ASN A 67 3.55 -2.00 -4.35
C ASN A 67 3.01 -0.58 -4.38
N LEU A 68 1.77 -0.44 -4.79
CA LEU A 68 1.02 0.81 -4.79
C LEU A 68 -0.01 0.79 -3.68
N TYR A 69 -0.08 1.86 -2.92
CA TYR A 69 -1.05 2.03 -1.84
C TYR A 69 -1.92 3.25 -2.10
N GLY A 70 -3.19 3.15 -1.72
CA GLY A 70 -4.13 4.25 -1.85
C GLY A 70 -5.34 4.05 -0.96
N THR A 71 -6.26 5.00 -1.03
CA THR A 71 -7.52 4.98 -0.30
C THR A 71 -8.70 5.04 -1.24
N THR A 72 -9.82 4.46 -0.83
CA THR A 72 -11.12 4.68 -1.48
C THR A 72 -12.06 5.42 -0.53
N PHE A 73 -12.80 6.39 -1.05
CA PHE A 73 -13.76 7.18 -0.26
C PHE A 73 -14.92 6.34 0.28
N ALA A 74 -15.32 5.33 -0.47
CA ALA A 74 -16.47 4.49 -0.20
C ALA A 74 -16.13 3.02 -0.51
N GLY A 75 -17.11 2.13 -0.38
CA GLY A 75 -16.92 0.69 -0.53
C GLY A 75 -16.33 0.06 0.72
N GLY A 76 -15.84 -1.18 0.59
CA GLY A 76 -15.39 -1.98 1.72
C GLY A 76 -16.56 -2.45 2.58
N PHE A 77 -16.41 -2.35 3.89
CA PHE A 77 -17.45 -2.77 4.84
C PHE A 77 -18.65 -1.83 4.85
N MET A 78 -19.85 -2.38 4.89
CA MET A 78 -21.11 -1.64 4.64
C MET A 78 -21.76 -1.07 5.93
N SER A 79 -20.99 -0.86 7.01
CA SER A 79 -21.51 -0.28 8.27
C SER A 79 -21.92 1.20 8.15
N CYS A 80 -21.34 1.93 7.18
CA CYS A 80 -21.64 3.33 6.90
C CYS A 80 -22.84 3.52 5.95
N GLY A 81 -23.78 2.59 5.95
CA GLY A 81 -24.92 2.60 5.05
C GLY A 81 -24.62 1.99 3.69
N ASN A 82 -25.38 2.38 2.67
CA ASN A 82 -25.33 1.71 1.35
C ASN A 82 -24.03 1.96 0.55
N PHE A 83 -23.16 2.84 1.00
CA PHE A 83 -21.95 3.23 0.25
C PHE A 83 -20.65 2.70 0.85
N GLY A 84 -20.69 2.09 2.06
CA GLY A 84 -19.49 1.70 2.80
C GLY A 84 -18.71 2.90 3.37
N CYS A 85 -17.67 2.60 4.13
CA CYS A 85 -16.87 3.61 4.86
C CYS A 85 -15.55 3.95 4.17
N GLY A 86 -15.20 3.24 3.12
CA GLY A 86 -13.93 3.36 2.44
C GLY A 86 -12.89 2.33 2.90
N THR A 87 -11.80 2.27 2.16
CA THR A 87 -10.72 1.29 2.40
C THR A 87 -9.34 1.93 2.28
N VAL A 88 -8.35 1.30 2.87
CA VAL A 88 -6.95 1.39 2.44
C VAL A 88 -6.68 0.16 1.59
N PHE A 89 -6.12 0.33 0.40
CA PHE A 89 -5.79 -0.78 -0.49
C PHE A 89 -4.30 -0.81 -0.85
N LYS A 90 -3.83 -2.01 -1.16
CA LYS A 90 -2.50 -2.29 -1.70
C LYS A 90 -2.66 -3.04 -3.02
N LEU A 91 -1.96 -2.61 -4.05
CA LEU A 91 -1.85 -3.30 -5.33
C LEU A 91 -0.40 -3.70 -5.55
N ASP A 92 -0.13 -5.00 -5.64
CA ASP A 92 1.22 -5.50 -5.88
C ASP A 92 1.65 -5.36 -7.35
N PRO A 93 2.95 -5.52 -7.67
CA PRO A 93 3.43 -5.46 -9.05
C PRO A 93 2.87 -6.55 -9.98
N SER A 94 2.28 -7.61 -9.44
CA SER A 94 1.64 -8.70 -10.19
C SER A 94 0.17 -8.39 -10.51
N GLY A 95 -0.38 -7.28 -9.96
CA GLY A 95 -1.76 -6.86 -10.16
C GLY A 95 -2.75 -7.41 -9.13
N ASN A 96 -2.28 -8.05 -8.05
CA ASN A 96 -3.15 -8.49 -6.97
C ASN A 96 -3.46 -7.31 -6.05
N LEU A 97 -4.76 -7.06 -5.83
CA LEU A 97 -5.20 -6.07 -4.86
C LEU A 97 -5.55 -6.75 -3.55
N THR A 98 -5.08 -6.16 -2.46
CA THR A 98 -5.47 -6.50 -1.08
C THR A 98 -6.00 -5.26 -0.38
N VAL A 99 -6.82 -5.46 0.65
CA VAL A 99 -7.41 -4.38 1.46
C VAL A 99 -6.89 -4.52 2.89
N PRO A 100 -5.76 -3.88 3.22
CA PRO A 100 -5.20 -3.91 4.57
C PRO A 100 -6.13 -3.37 5.65
N HIS A 101 -7.03 -2.44 5.30
CA HIS A 101 -7.98 -1.88 6.26
C HIS A 101 -9.32 -1.52 5.60
N ASN A 102 -10.41 -1.90 6.25
CA ASN A 102 -11.77 -1.46 5.96
C ASN A 102 -12.25 -0.52 7.07
N PHE A 103 -12.47 0.73 6.75
CA PHE A 103 -12.99 1.66 7.74
C PHE A 103 -14.39 1.24 8.21
N GLY A 104 -14.63 1.37 9.51
CA GLY A 104 -15.94 1.11 10.12
C GLY A 104 -16.35 -0.35 10.17
N ASP A 105 -15.44 -1.31 10.00
CA ASP A 105 -15.72 -2.76 10.13
C ASP A 105 -15.81 -3.24 11.59
N GLY A 106 -15.45 -2.37 12.54
CA GLY A 106 -15.51 -2.63 13.98
C GLY A 106 -14.25 -3.28 14.55
N THR A 107 -13.24 -3.53 13.73
CA THR A 107 -11.93 -4.06 14.18
C THR A 107 -11.13 -3.02 14.94
N VAL A 108 -11.27 -1.75 14.58
CA VAL A 108 -10.66 -0.62 15.29
C VAL A 108 -11.73 0.32 15.79
N ALA A 109 -11.73 0.61 17.09
CA ALA A 109 -12.66 1.57 17.65
C ALA A 109 -12.32 2.99 17.14
N ASN A 110 -13.32 3.69 16.64
CA ASN A 110 -13.19 5.09 16.17
C ASN A 110 -12.17 5.30 15.04
N ASP A 111 -11.97 4.32 14.18
CA ASP A 111 -11.01 4.33 13.07
C ASP A 111 -11.28 5.38 11.96
N GLY A 112 -12.35 6.12 12.09
CA GLY A 112 -12.75 7.10 11.08
C GLY A 112 -13.52 6.48 9.92
N LYS A 113 -13.75 7.30 8.86
CA LYS A 113 -14.40 6.88 7.61
C LYS A 113 -14.20 7.90 6.51
N ASN A 114 -14.43 7.48 5.27
CA ASN A 114 -14.39 8.33 4.08
C ASN A 114 -13.04 9.05 3.90
N PRO A 115 -11.91 8.33 3.74
CA PRO A 115 -10.63 8.95 3.44
C PRO A 115 -10.67 9.63 2.07
N GLN A 116 -10.19 10.86 1.98
CA GLN A 116 -10.16 11.66 0.74
C GLN A 116 -8.75 12.05 0.32
N ALA A 117 -7.83 12.09 1.27
CA ALA A 117 -6.44 12.45 1.02
C ALA A 117 -5.58 11.24 0.67
N GLY A 118 -4.47 11.49 -0.01
CA GLY A 118 -3.45 10.49 -0.28
C GLY A 118 -2.73 10.03 0.98
N LEU A 119 -2.14 8.86 0.89
CA LEU A 119 -1.29 8.31 1.93
C LEU A 119 0.12 8.91 1.87
N VAL A 120 0.81 8.90 3.00
CA VAL A 120 2.23 9.20 3.10
C VAL A 120 2.94 7.97 3.64
N LEU A 121 3.93 7.48 2.91
CA LEU A 121 4.79 6.39 3.36
C LEU A 121 5.97 7.00 4.13
N ASP A 122 6.27 6.47 5.30
CA ASP A 122 7.44 6.90 6.08
C ASP A 122 8.76 6.51 5.41
N ALA A 123 9.86 7.07 5.87
CA ALA A 123 11.19 6.82 5.31
C ALA A 123 11.67 5.37 5.48
N SER A 124 11.13 4.63 6.44
CA SER A 124 11.43 3.21 6.66
C SER A 124 10.70 2.29 5.68
N GLY A 125 9.59 2.77 5.08
CA GLY A 125 8.70 1.96 4.24
C GLY A 125 7.80 1.03 5.05
N ILE A 126 7.71 1.22 6.37
CA ILE A 126 6.94 0.38 7.29
C ILE A 126 5.53 0.92 7.47
N TYR A 127 5.39 2.24 7.61
CA TYR A 127 4.14 2.88 7.97
C TYR A 127 3.57 3.73 6.85
N LEU A 128 2.25 3.63 6.69
CA LEU A 128 1.44 4.54 5.90
C LEU A 128 0.62 5.42 6.84
N TYR A 129 0.64 6.71 6.61
CA TYR A 129 -0.16 7.69 7.32
C TYR A 129 -1.23 8.26 6.40
N GLY A 130 -2.43 8.45 6.93
CA GLY A 130 -3.54 9.02 6.20
C GLY A 130 -4.50 9.78 7.09
N THR A 131 -5.53 10.34 6.48
CA THR A 131 -6.60 11.05 7.19
C THR A 131 -7.96 10.61 6.68
N THR A 132 -8.94 10.64 7.57
CA THR A 132 -10.35 10.47 7.21
C THR A 132 -11.09 11.79 7.33
N SER A 133 -12.16 11.96 6.60
CA SER A 133 -12.97 13.16 6.63
C SER A 133 -14.20 13.06 7.55
N ASN A 134 -14.33 11.97 8.28
CA ASN A 134 -15.42 11.73 9.22
C ASN A 134 -15.02 10.62 10.21
N GLY A 135 -15.75 10.51 11.30
CA GLY A 135 -15.59 9.46 12.30
C GLY A 135 -14.68 9.89 13.45
N GLY A 136 -13.91 8.98 14.01
CA GLY A 136 -13.18 9.23 15.23
C GLY A 136 -14.07 9.27 16.48
N SER A 137 -13.45 9.47 17.65
CA SER A 137 -14.15 9.47 18.95
C SER A 137 -15.16 10.60 19.10
N SER A 138 -14.96 11.72 18.41
CA SER A 138 -15.83 12.91 18.42
C SER A 138 -16.73 13.00 17.18
N SER A 139 -16.68 12.00 16.27
CA SER A 139 -17.39 12.00 14.99
C SER A 139 -16.92 13.08 14.00
N ASP A 140 -15.73 13.65 14.23
CA ASP A 140 -15.11 14.62 13.33
C ASP A 140 -14.20 13.89 12.32
N ASP A 141 -12.89 14.05 12.41
CA ASP A 141 -11.91 13.50 11.48
C ASP A 141 -10.88 12.67 12.23
N THR A 142 -10.10 11.83 11.53
CA THR A 142 -8.97 11.11 12.12
C THR A 142 -7.69 11.28 11.33
N VAL A 143 -6.56 11.16 12.02
CA VAL A 143 -5.27 10.83 11.44
C VAL A 143 -4.98 9.38 11.84
N PHE A 144 -4.66 8.53 10.89
CA PHE A 144 -4.40 7.11 11.13
C PHE A 144 -3.01 6.71 10.66
N GLU A 145 -2.51 5.65 11.25
CA GLU A 145 -1.30 4.94 10.86
C GLU A 145 -1.66 3.48 10.56
N ILE A 146 -1.01 2.88 9.56
CA ILE A 146 -1.15 1.46 9.24
C ILE A 146 0.19 0.88 8.80
N ALA A 147 0.54 -0.30 9.29
CA ALA A 147 1.72 -1.01 8.83
C ALA A 147 1.53 -1.61 7.44
N THR A 148 2.58 -1.59 6.63
CA THR A 148 2.53 -2.06 5.23
C THR A 148 2.47 -3.59 5.10
N THR A 149 2.83 -4.32 6.15
CA THR A 149 2.71 -5.78 6.24
C THR A 149 2.37 -6.24 7.67
N PRO A 150 1.71 -7.40 7.83
CA PRO A 150 1.39 -7.95 9.16
C PRO A 150 2.63 -8.18 10.04
N GLN A 151 3.74 -8.63 9.44
CA GLN A 151 5.01 -8.86 10.15
C GLN A 151 5.57 -7.55 10.73
N GLN A 152 5.50 -6.48 9.95
CA GLN A 152 5.93 -5.15 10.38
C GLN A 152 5.04 -4.62 11.49
N GLY A 153 3.71 -4.76 11.38
CA GLY A 153 2.78 -4.43 12.46
C GLY A 153 3.11 -5.19 13.76
N THR A 154 3.36 -6.48 13.67
CA THR A 154 3.74 -7.28 14.85
C THR A 154 5.08 -6.82 15.46
N GLN A 155 6.05 -6.38 14.65
CA GLN A 155 7.31 -5.82 15.15
C GLN A 155 7.10 -4.50 15.91
N VAL A 156 6.14 -3.70 15.50
CA VAL A 156 5.75 -2.48 16.23
C VAL A 156 5.25 -2.80 17.62
N ILE A 157 4.35 -3.78 17.73
CA ILE A 157 3.81 -4.23 19.02
C ILE A 157 4.94 -4.73 19.93
N LEU A 158 5.90 -5.50 19.40
CA LEU A 158 7.10 -5.90 20.15
C LEU A 158 7.87 -4.70 20.71
N ASN A 159 8.04 -3.65 19.94
CA ASN A 159 8.72 -2.44 20.41
C ASN A 159 7.92 -1.71 21.50
N GLN A 160 6.59 -1.72 21.42
CA GLN A 160 5.72 -1.16 22.47
C GLN A 160 5.79 -1.96 23.77
N VAL A 161 5.75 -3.30 23.69
CA VAL A 161 5.94 -4.20 24.87
C VAL A 161 7.29 -3.90 25.54
N THR A 162 8.37 -3.84 24.77
CA THR A 162 9.70 -3.48 25.28
C THR A 162 9.70 -2.09 25.95
N THR A 163 8.96 -1.14 25.38
CA THR A 163 8.82 0.21 25.96
C THR A 163 8.13 0.16 27.31
N LEU A 164 7.02 -0.56 27.43
CA LEU A 164 6.28 -0.75 28.69
C LEU A 164 7.15 -1.42 29.76
N TYR A 165 7.97 -2.40 29.38
CA TYR A 165 8.92 -3.03 30.26
C TYR A 165 9.99 -2.03 30.74
N THR A 166 10.59 -1.25 29.86
CA THR A 166 11.60 -0.27 30.21
C THR A 166 11.07 0.88 31.09
N GLN A 167 9.78 1.19 30.96
CA GLN A 167 9.05 2.14 31.80
C GLN A 167 8.64 1.55 33.16
N GLY A 168 8.83 0.24 33.36
CA GLY A 168 8.49 -0.45 34.59
C GLY A 168 6.99 -0.79 34.74
N ALA A 169 6.21 -0.66 33.68
CA ALA A 169 4.80 -1.08 33.65
C ALA A 169 4.67 -2.62 33.62
N LEU A 170 5.59 -3.29 32.94
CA LEU A 170 5.66 -4.75 32.88
C LEU A 170 6.86 -5.27 33.70
N LYS A 171 6.70 -6.47 34.29
CA LYS A 171 7.80 -7.21 34.89
C LYS A 171 8.45 -8.13 33.88
N GLN A 172 9.70 -8.50 34.11
CA GLN A 172 10.49 -9.35 33.19
C GLN A 172 9.79 -10.66 32.77
N GLY A 173 8.97 -11.27 33.63
CA GLY A 173 8.23 -12.46 33.25
C GLY A 173 7.09 -12.19 32.27
N GLN A 174 6.40 -11.07 32.42
CA GLN A 174 5.30 -10.64 31.57
C GLN A 174 5.80 -10.17 30.19
N ASP A 175 6.87 -9.38 30.16
CA ASP A 175 7.58 -8.98 28.95
C ASP A 175 8.01 -10.22 28.13
N ASN A 176 8.69 -11.17 28.75
CA ASN A 176 9.14 -12.39 28.07
C ASN A 176 7.99 -13.27 27.54
N SER A 177 6.83 -13.29 28.19
CA SER A 177 5.65 -14.04 27.73
C SER A 177 5.07 -13.40 26.48
N LEU A 178 4.78 -12.10 26.53
CA LEU A 178 4.24 -11.33 25.42
C LEU A 178 5.17 -11.34 24.20
N ASP A 179 6.47 -11.15 24.41
CA ASP A 179 7.47 -11.19 23.34
C ASP A 179 7.56 -12.55 22.67
N LYS A 180 7.41 -13.64 23.42
CA LYS A 180 7.43 -15.01 22.91
C LYS A 180 6.29 -15.24 21.92
N GLU A 181 5.09 -14.84 22.27
CA GLU A 181 3.90 -15.03 21.43
C GLU A 181 3.99 -14.23 20.12
N LEU A 182 4.41 -12.97 20.20
CA LEU A 182 4.61 -12.14 19.02
C LEU A 182 5.73 -12.64 18.12
N ASN A 183 6.86 -13.07 18.69
CA ASN A 183 7.97 -13.63 17.89
C ASN A 183 7.58 -14.97 17.25
N GLN A 184 6.77 -15.79 17.89
CA GLN A 184 6.21 -16.99 17.27
C GLN A 184 5.26 -16.65 16.13
N ALA A 185 4.39 -15.65 16.31
CA ALA A 185 3.51 -15.17 15.24
C ALA A 185 4.31 -14.71 14.02
N ILE A 186 5.36 -13.89 14.20
CA ILE A 186 6.25 -13.46 13.10
C ILE A 186 6.88 -14.67 12.39
N SER A 187 7.40 -15.65 13.15
CA SER A 187 8.03 -16.84 12.59
C SER A 187 7.04 -17.68 11.77
N LEU A 188 5.81 -17.81 12.24
CA LEU A 188 4.75 -18.54 11.54
C LEU A 188 4.31 -17.79 10.26
N MET A 189 4.13 -16.47 10.31
CA MET A 189 3.85 -15.65 9.13
C MET A 189 4.96 -15.79 8.07
N ASN A 190 6.22 -15.74 8.47
CA ASN A 190 7.36 -15.89 7.56
C ASN A 190 7.43 -17.29 6.93
N SER A 191 6.85 -18.31 7.57
CA SER A 191 6.77 -19.67 7.04
C SER A 191 5.45 -20.00 6.35
N GLY A 192 4.55 -19.00 6.17
CA GLY A 192 3.24 -19.16 5.53
C GLY A 192 2.21 -19.92 6.38
N LYS A 193 2.46 -20.13 7.67
CA LYS A 193 1.56 -20.82 8.61
C LYS A 193 0.64 -19.82 9.32
N ASN A 194 -0.24 -19.20 8.54
CA ASN A 194 -1.02 -18.04 8.98
C ASN A 194 -1.99 -18.36 10.14
N SER A 195 -2.68 -19.51 10.12
CA SER A 195 -3.59 -19.90 11.19
C SER A 195 -2.89 -19.98 12.56
N GLY A 196 -1.67 -20.53 12.58
CA GLY A 196 -0.86 -20.56 13.81
C GLY A 196 -0.42 -19.16 14.26
N ALA A 197 -0.13 -18.27 13.31
CA ALA A 197 0.22 -16.88 13.62
C ALA A 197 -0.97 -16.13 14.23
N ILE A 198 -2.18 -16.35 13.71
CA ILE A 198 -3.42 -15.79 14.25
C ILE A 198 -3.62 -16.26 15.69
N GLN A 199 -3.48 -17.57 15.94
CA GLN A 199 -3.65 -18.11 17.29
C GLN A 199 -2.70 -17.46 18.29
N ASN A 200 -1.39 -17.36 17.99
CA ASN A 200 -0.43 -16.71 18.89
C ASN A 200 -0.77 -15.24 19.19
N ARG A 201 -1.36 -14.53 18.24
CA ARG A 201 -1.80 -13.16 18.49
C ARG A 201 -3.07 -13.08 19.30
N GLN A 202 -4.00 -14.00 19.12
CA GLN A 202 -5.17 -14.11 19.99
C GLN A 202 -4.75 -14.42 21.44
N ASP A 203 -3.76 -15.31 21.62
CA ASP A 203 -3.19 -15.62 22.93
C ASP A 203 -2.52 -14.37 23.54
N PHE A 204 -1.76 -13.60 22.74
CA PHE A 204 -1.19 -12.32 23.14
C PHE A 204 -2.27 -11.31 23.58
N ILE A 205 -3.34 -11.13 22.80
CA ILE A 205 -4.44 -10.22 23.14
C ILE A 205 -5.06 -10.62 24.46
N ALA A 206 -5.36 -11.91 24.66
CA ALA A 206 -5.95 -12.42 25.90
C ALA A 206 -5.04 -12.18 27.12
N GLU A 207 -3.71 -12.30 26.97
CA GLU A 207 -2.76 -11.99 28.04
C GLU A 207 -2.72 -10.49 28.35
N VAL A 208 -2.77 -9.61 27.34
CA VAL A 208 -2.83 -8.15 27.56
C VAL A 208 -4.12 -7.74 28.26
N GLU A 209 -5.27 -8.32 27.90
CA GLU A 209 -6.56 -8.09 28.55
C GLU A 209 -6.55 -8.58 30.02
N ASP A 210 -5.89 -9.71 30.34
CA ASP A 210 -5.71 -10.18 31.71
C ASP A 210 -4.81 -9.21 32.50
N LEU A 211 -3.75 -8.71 31.92
CA LEU A 211 -2.88 -7.70 32.54
C LEU A 211 -3.62 -6.38 32.82
N GLU A 212 -4.51 -5.97 31.93
CA GLU A 212 -5.38 -4.81 32.14
C GLU A 212 -6.39 -5.07 33.26
N SER A 213 -7.10 -6.21 33.22
CA SER A 213 -8.12 -6.57 34.20
C SER A 213 -7.55 -6.73 35.63
N SER A 214 -6.31 -7.20 35.72
CA SER A 214 -5.56 -7.29 36.97
C SER A 214 -4.95 -5.98 37.47
N GLY A 215 -5.06 -4.89 36.67
CA GLY A 215 -4.53 -3.56 36.99
C GLY A 215 -3.01 -3.43 36.87
N VAL A 216 -2.36 -4.36 36.18
CA VAL A 216 -0.93 -4.26 35.81
C VAL A 216 -0.73 -3.23 34.68
N LEU A 217 -1.56 -3.30 33.65
CA LEU A 217 -1.65 -2.29 32.62
C LEU A 217 -2.87 -1.40 32.84
N THR A 218 -2.76 -0.14 32.48
CA THR A 218 -3.92 0.76 32.39
C THR A 218 -4.54 0.67 31.01
N SER A 219 -5.84 0.98 30.84
CA SER A 219 -6.49 0.96 29.53
C SER A 219 -5.72 1.74 28.44
N PRO A 220 -5.18 2.95 28.69
CA PRO A 220 -4.34 3.63 27.71
C PRO A 220 -3.03 2.91 27.34
N GLN A 221 -2.57 1.94 28.14
CA GLN A 221 -1.39 1.13 27.84
C GLN A 221 -1.75 -0.17 27.12
N ALA A 222 -2.89 -0.78 27.44
CA ALA A 222 -3.37 -2.02 26.86
C ALA A 222 -4.01 -1.80 25.47
N GLU A 223 -4.83 -0.75 25.33
CA GLU A 223 -5.58 -0.48 24.11
C GLU A 223 -4.72 -0.41 22.83
N PRO A 224 -3.56 0.26 22.78
CA PRO A 224 -2.70 0.22 21.60
C PRO A 224 -2.20 -1.19 21.27
N LEU A 225 -1.85 -1.99 22.28
CA LEU A 225 -1.34 -3.34 22.08
C LEU A 225 -2.40 -4.27 21.50
N THR A 226 -3.62 -4.23 22.02
CA THR A 226 -4.72 -5.08 21.55
C THR A 226 -5.26 -4.61 20.19
N SER A 227 -5.44 -3.32 19.99
CA SER A 227 -5.91 -2.72 18.76
C SER A 227 -4.97 -2.99 17.58
N GLU A 228 -3.67 -2.76 17.76
CA GLU A 228 -2.68 -3.08 16.72
C GLU A 228 -2.53 -4.59 16.50
N ALA A 229 -2.64 -5.38 17.57
CA ALA A 229 -2.64 -6.82 17.46
C ALA A 229 -3.83 -7.33 16.66
N ASP A 230 -5.00 -6.77 16.78
CA ASP A 230 -6.19 -7.18 16.03
C ASP A 230 -6.13 -6.72 14.56
N THR A 231 -5.76 -5.48 14.30
CA THR A 231 -5.72 -4.91 12.94
C THR A 231 -4.62 -5.45 12.03
N GLY A 232 -3.47 -5.78 12.58
CA GLY A 232 -2.34 -6.26 11.78
C GLY A 232 -2.50 -7.67 11.20
N LEU A 233 -3.55 -8.44 11.54
CA LEU A 233 -3.71 -9.83 11.11
C LEU A 233 -4.90 -10.12 10.21
N VAL A 234 -5.90 -9.31 10.22
CA VAL A 234 -7.06 -9.52 9.36
C VAL A 234 -6.80 -8.91 7.99
N THR A 235 -5.75 -9.37 7.31
CA THR A 235 -5.69 -9.10 5.87
C THR A 235 -6.61 -10.07 5.15
N PRO A 236 -7.33 -9.66 4.11
CA PRO A 236 -8.13 -10.57 3.27
C PRO A 236 -7.34 -11.78 2.78
N GLU A 237 -6.02 -11.65 2.61
CA GLU A 237 -5.11 -12.75 2.24
C GLU A 237 -5.06 -13.84 3.32
N LEU A 238 -5.07 -13.46 4.60
CA LEU A 238 -5.12 -14.41 5.70
C LEU A 238 -6.48 -15.13 5.74
N LEU A 239 -7.58 -14.41 5.62
CA LEU A 239 -8.93 -14.99 5.58
C LEU A 239 -9.14 -15.90 4.37
N ILE A 240 -8.63 -15.53 3.19
CA ILE A 240 -8.67 -16.37 1.98
C ILE A 240 -7.78 -17.60 2.14
N SER A 241 -6.60 -17.47 2.76
CA SER A 241 -5.72 -18.59 3.07
C SER A 241 -6.37 -19.58 4.05
N GLU A 242 -7.05 -19.09 5.08
CA GLU A 242 -7.80 -19.94 6.02
C GLU A 242 -9.00 -20.63 5.36
N ALA A 243 -9.78 -19.90 4.59
CA ALA A 243 -10.91 -20.47 3.85
C ALA A 243 -10.44 -21.57 2.88
N ASN A 244 -9.32 -21.36 2.18
CA ASN A 244 -8.74 -22.35 1.28
C ASN A 244 -8.17 -23.56 2.04
N THR A 245 -7.62 -23.38 3.24
CA THR A 245 -7.13 -24.46 4.10
C THR A 245 -8.29 -25.31 4.59
N VAL A 246 -9.38 -24.70 5.07
CA VAL A 246 -10.60 -25.39 5.47
C VAL A 246 -11.25 -26.14 4.31
N ILE A 247 -11.29 -25.55 3.12
CA ILE A 247 -11.80 -26.19 1.91
C ILE A 247 -10.93 -27.41 1.52
N ALA A 248 -9.62 -27.32 1.67
CA ALA A 248 -8.71 -28.42 1.38
C ALA A 248 -8.81 -29.58 2.40
N GLU A 249 -9.17 -29.30 3.65
CA GLU A 249 -9.39 -30.31 4.69
C GLU A 249 -10.77 -30.98 4.58
N LEU A 250 -11.71 -30.38 3.82
CA LEU A 250 -13.06 -30.92 3.58
C LEU A 250 -13.19 -31.72 2.26
N GLN A 251 -12.12 -31.82 1.45
CA GLN A 251 -12.03 -32.63 0.22
C GLN A 251 -11.21 -33.89 0.45
#